data_c6ec7d5a822fae929055fd074160068a
#
_entry.id   c6ec7d5a822fae929055fd074160068a
#
_cell.length_a   1.000
_cell.length_b   1.000
_cell.length_c   1.000
_cell.angle_alpha   90.00
_cell.angle_beta   90.00
_cell.angle_gamma   90.00
#
_symmetry.space_group_name_H-M   'P 1'
#
loop_
_entity.id
_entity.type
_entity.pdbx_description
1 polymer ?
#
loop_
_entity_poly.entity_id
_entity_poly.type
_entity_poly.pdbx_seq_one_letter_code
_entity_poly.pdbx_strand_id
1 'polypeptide(L)'
;AMRRLCMLRRWMVRRDGIGLGIWNGLRPSDLLFPLDVHVFRISGLLGLGDAGQNNAPRMKDAIALTRQLAELDQEDPVRYDFALSHLGISGTCRGSAGPNCADCPLVTVCGARLACD
;
A
#
# COMPACT_ATOMS: atom_id res chain seq x y z
N ALA A 1 6.22 15.72 1.03
CA ALA A 1 5.82 16.15 2.40
C ALA A 1 4.66 15.31 2.92
N MET A 2 3.61 15.07 2.12
CA MET A 2 2.39 14.37 2.55
C MET A 2 2.63 12.92 3.03
N ARG A 3 3.42 12.13 2.30
CA ARG A 3 3.75 10.75 2.70
C ARG A 3 4.30 10.68 4.12
N ARG A 4 5.23 11.57 4.47
CA ARG A 4 5.82 11.60 5.81
C ARG A 4 4.78 11.88 6.89
N LEU A 5 3.82 12.76 6.62
CA LEU A 5 2.73 13.05 7.55
C LEU A 5 1.81 11.83 7.72
N CYS A 6 1.46 11.14 6.64
CA CYS A 6 0.68 9.89 6.70
C CYS A 6 1.41 8.81 7.48
N MET A 7 2.73 8.64 7.26
CA MET A 7 3.58 7.72 8.02
C MET A 7 3.61 8.06 9.51
N LEU A 8 3.82 9.34 9.85
CA LEU A 8 3.82 9.79 11.25
C LEU A 8 2.49 9.47 11.93
N ARG A 9 1.37 9.83 11.29
CA ARG A 9 0.03 9.55 11.83
C ARG A 9 -0.19 8.05 12.03
N ARG A 10 0.21 7.23 11.06
CA ARG A 10 0.15 5.77 11.17
C ARG A 10 0.90 5.27 12.40
N TRP A 11 2.15 5.69 12.59
CA TRP A 11 2.95 5.26 13.73
C TRP A 11 2.39 5.73 15.07
N MET A 12 1.80 6.91 15.13
CA MET A 12 1.25 7.47 16.36
C MET A 12 -0.09 6.87 16.75
N VAL A 13 -0.88 6.39 15.79
CA VAL A 13 -2.26 5.90 16.02
C VAL A 13 -2.32 4.38 16.16
N ARG A 14 -1.60 3.64 15.29
CA ARG A 14 -1.71 2.18 15.26
C ARG A 14 -0.81 1.51 16.31
N ARG A 15 -1.37 0.47 16.94
CA ARG A 15 -0.67 -0.39 17.92
C ARG A 15 -0.50 -1.78 17.32
N ASP A 16 0.49 -1.96 16.47
CA ASP A 16 0.70 -3.18 15.67
C ASP A 16 2.12 -3.76 15.77
N GLY A 17 2.89 -3.36 16.77
CA GLY A 17 4.30 -3.77 16.90
C GLY A 17 5.26 -2.95 16.03
N ILE A 18 4.77 -2.21 15.05
CA ILE A 18 5.51 -1.26 14.21
C ILE A 18 5.19 0.16 14.63
N GLY A 19 3.92 0.43 14.93
CA GLY A 19 3.45 1.72 15.40
C GLY A 19 3.53 1.85 16.92
N LEU A 20 3.67 3.08 17.40
CA LEU A 20 3.74 3.42 18.83
C LEU A 20 2.36 3.46 19.49
N GLY A 21 1.33 3.85 18.76
CA GLY A 21 -0.06 3.89 19.22
C GLY A 21 -0.32 4.79 20.43
N ILE A 22 0.34 5.94 20.47
CA ILE A 22 0.26 6.87 21.61
C ILE A 22 -0.82 7.95 21.45
N TRP A 23 -1.34 8.17 20.23
CA TRP A 23 -2.41 9.11 19.98
C TRP A 23 -3.78 8.44 20.12
N ASN A 24 -4.65 9.01 20.97
CA ASN A 24 -5.98 8.47 21.26
C ASN A 24 -7.13 9.22 20.57
N GLY A 25 -6.84 10.33 19.89
CA GLY A 25 -7.85 11.18 19.25
C GLY A 25 -8.22 10.77 17.81
N LEU A 26 -7.52 9.79 17.24
CA LEU A 26 -7.75 9.29 15.89
C LEU A 26 -7.86 7.76 15.91
N ARG A 27 -8.71 7.23 15.06
CA ARG A 27 -8.86 5.78 14.83
C ARG A 27 -8.03 5.36 13.61
N PRO A 28 -7.63 4.09 13.50
CA PRO A 28 -7.00 3.57 12.28
C PRO A 28 -7.83 3.83 11.01
N SER A 29 -9.16 3.80 11.11
CA SER A 29 -10.08 4.12 10.01
C SER A 29 -10.02 5.58 9.53
N ASP A 30 -9.45 6.48 10.32
CA ASP A 30 -9.31 7.91 9.98
C ASP A 30 -7.97 8.20 9.27
N LEU A 31 -7.14 7.19 9.08
CA LEU A 31 -5.82 7.32 8.48
C LEU A 31 -5.87 7.23 6.94
N LEU A 32 -5.00 7.97 6.30
CA LEU A 32 -4.70 7.82 4.87
C LEU A 32 -3.48 6.92 4.67
N PHE A 33 -3.55 6.09 3.66
CA PHE A 33 -2.45 5.20 3.30
C PHE A 33 -1.18 6.00 2.95
N PRO A 34 -0.04 5.69 3.56
CA PRO A 34 1.23 6.38 3.30
C PRO A 34 1.83 5.93 1.97
N LEU A 35 1.30 6.44 0.88
CA LEU A 35 1.61 6.01 -0.47
C LEU A 35 3.01 6.44 -0.90
N ASP A 36 3.86 5.48 -1.19
CA ASP A 36 5.16 5.66 -1.81
C ASP A 36 5.21 5.08 -3.23
N VAL A 37 6.35 5.22 -3.89
CA VAL A 37 6.53 4.74 -5.28
C VAL A 37 6.43 3.21 -5.39
N HIS A 38 6.83 2.46 -4.37
CA HIS A 38 6.73 1.00 -4.35
C HIS A 38 5.28 0.56 -4.18
N VAL A 39 4.60 1.09 -3.16
CA VAL A 39 3.19 0.81 -2.91
C VAL A 39 2.33 1.25 -4.10
N PHE A 40 2.58 2.44 -4.66
CA PHE A 40 1.86 2.95 -5.81
C PHE A 40 1.94 2.00 -7.01
N ARG A 41 3.15 1.54 -7.31
CA ARG A 41 3.40 0.58 -8.40
C ARG A 41 2.73 -0.77 -8.14
N ILE A 42 2.88 -1.32 -6.93
CA ILE A 42 2.29 -2.62 -6.56
C ILE A 42 0.76 -2.53 -6.56
N SER A 43 0.20 -1.46 -6.03
CA SER A 43 -1.26 -1.23 -6.07
C SER A 43 -1.80 -1.22 -7.49
N GLY A 44 -1.07 -0.60 -8.44
CA GLY A 44 -1.42 -0.63 -9.85
C GLY A 44 -1.43 -2.04 -10.45
N LEU A 45 -0.46 -2.88 -10.08
CA LEU A 45 -0.39 -4.29 -10.51
C LEU A 45 -1.55 -5.12 -9.93
N LEU A 46 -2.09 -4.72 -8.79
CA LEU A 46 -3.24 -5.37 -8.15
C LEU A 46 -4.59 -4.82 -8.63
N GLY A 47 -4.57 -3.85 -9.54
CA GLY A 47 -5.79 -3.18 -9.98
C GLY A 47 -6.41 -2.26 -8.92
N LEU A 48 -5.62 -1.86 -7.94
CA LEU A 48 -6.02 -0.95 -6.86
C LEU A 48 -5.59 0.48 -7.19
N GLY A 49 -6.51 1.42 -7.04
CA GLY A 49 -6.25 2.84 -7.31
C GLY A 49 -6.19 3.17 -8.80
N ASP A 50 -6.15 4.46 -9.09
CA ASP A 50 -5.92 5.01 -10.43
C ASP A 50 -4.42 5.11 -10.71
N ALA A 51 -3.69 4.01 -10.66
CA ALA A 51 -2.26 3.98 -10.96
C ALA A 51 -2.03 4.22 -12.45
N GLY A 52 -2.12 5.45 -12.87
CA GLY A 52 -1.62 5.89 -14.18
C GLY A 52 -0.12 5.64 -14.27
N GLN A 53 0.29 4.94 -15.28
CA GLN A 53 1.57 4.23 -15.41
C GLN A 53 2.85 5.07 -15.30
N ASN A 54 2.83 6.39 -15.19
CA ASN A 54 4.04 7.22 -15.26
C ASN A 54 4.09 8.44 -14.31
N ASN A 55 3.24 8.52 -13.30
CA ASN A 55 3.18 9.68 -12.43
C ASN A 55 3.66 9.36 -11.01
N ALA A 56 4.32 10.31 -10.38
CA ALA A 56 4.59 10.26 -8.95
C ALA A 56 3.27 10.20 -8.15
N PRO A 57 3.21 9.42 -7.05
CA PRO A 57 2.00 9.31 -6.25
C PRO A 57 1.57 10.66 -5.67
N ARG A 58 0.27 10.96 -5.76
CA ARG A 58 -0.36 12.20 -5.29
C ARG A 58 -1.37 11.93 -4.19
N MET A 59 -1.86 12.98 -3.53
CA MET A 59 -2.88 12.88 -2.48
C MET A 59 -4.15 12.13 -2.95
N LYS A 60 -4.63 12.43 -4.15
CA LYS A 60 -5.80 11.77 -4.72
C LYS A 60 -5.62 10.25 -4.84
N ASP A 61 -4.41 9.81 -5.17
CA ASP A 61 -4.08 8.40 -5.33
C ASP A 61 -4.07 7.70 -3.97
N ALA A 62 -3.55 8.36 -2.92
CA ALA A 62 -3.60 7.87 -1.55
C ALA A 62 -5.05 7.76 -1.03
N ILE A 63 -5.89 8.73 -1.33
CA ILE A 63 -7.32 8.71 -0.97
C ILE A 63 -8.04 7.55 -1.67
N ALA A 64 -7.83 7.40 -2.97
CA ALA A 64 -8.45 6.34 -3.76
C ALA A 64 -8.05 4.95 -3.25
N LEU A 65 -6.75 4.72 -3.03
CA LEU A 65 -6.25 3.46 -2.48
C LEU A 65 -6.81 3.18 -1.09
N THR A 66 -6.84 4.18 -0.20
CA THR A 66 -7.39 4.03 1.15
C THR A 66 -8.86 3.61 1.11
N ARG A 67 -9.65 4.20 0.24
CA ARG A 67 -11.08 3.85 0.07
C ARG A 67 -11.26 2.41 -0.40
N GLN A 68 -10.46 1.96 -1.36
CA GLN A 68 -10.54 0.58 -1.86
C GLN A 68 -10.08 -0.43 -0.80
N LEU A 69 -9.03 -0.14 -0.04
CA LEU A 69 -8.59 -1.00 1.05
C LEU A 69 -9.58 -1.01 2.22
N ALA A 70 -10.36 0.07 2.41
CA ALA A 70 -11.44 0.11 3.38
C ALA A 70 -12.61 -0.83 3.03
N GLU A 71 -12.75 -1.24 1.77
CA GLU A 71 -13.70 -2.30 1.39
C GLU A 71 -13.29 -3.67 1.92
N LEU A 72 -11.97 -3.89 2.12
CA LEU A 72 -11.43 -5.12 2.70
C LEU A 72 -11.42 -5.08 4.23
N ASP A 73 -11.06 -3.94 4.80
CA ASP A 73 -11.05 -3.71 6.24
C ASP A 73 -11.40 -2.25 6.53
N GLN A 74 -12.66 -2.01 6.87
CA GLN A 74 -13.19 -0.68 7.12
C GLN A 74 -12.61 -0.03 8.37
N GLU A 75 -12.23 -0.83 9.36
CA GLU A 75 -11.72 -0.33 10.64
C GLU A 75 -10.24 0.03 10.56
N ASP A 76 -9.48 -0.65 9.69
CA ASP A 76 -8.03 -0.46 9.60
C ASP A 76 -7.51 -0.62 8.15
N PRO A 77 -7.87 0.26 7.23
CA PRO A 77 -7.47 0.15 5.82
C PRO A 77 -5.94 0.27 5.61
N VAL A 78 -5.22 0.89 6.56
CA VAL A 78 -3.76 1.09 6.46
C VAL A 78 -2.94 -0.09 7.02
N ARG A 79 -3.59 -1.16 7.50
CA ARG A 79 -2.88 -2.35 8.00
C ARG A 79 -2.00 -3.03 6.96
N TYR A 80 -2.32 -2.89 5.70
CA TYR A 80 -1.60 -3.51 4.58
C TYR A 80 -0.32 -2.77 4.18
N ASP A 81 -0.06 -1.58 4.74
CA ASP A 81 1.05 -0.71 4.38
C ASP A 81 2.41 -1.40 4.48
N PHE A 82 2.70 -2.00 5.63
CA PHE A 82 4.00 -2.63 5.84
C PHE A 82 4.25 -3.78 4.85
N ALA A 83 3.27 -4.64 4.63
CA ALA A 83 3.39 -5.78 3.73
C ALA A 83 3.63 -5.32 2.28
N LEU A 84 2.86 -4.36 1.79
CA LEU A 84 3.01 -3.83 0.43
C LEU A 84 4.33 -3.07 0.25
N SER A 85 4.71 -2.25 1.22
CA SER A 85 6.00 -1.53 1.18
C SER A 85 7.17 -2.49 1.18
N HIS A 86 7.11 -3.53 2.02
CA HIS A 86 8.18 -4.50 2.17
C HIS A 86 8.41 -5.32 0.89
N LEU A 87 7.36 -5.72 0.19
CA LEU A 87 7.47 -6.40 -1.11
C LEU A 87 8.27 -5.58 -2.13
N GLY A 88 8.11 -4.25 -2.12
CA GLY A 88 8.85 -3.35 -3.00
C GLY A 88 10.28 -3.10 -2.54
N ILE A 89 10.47 -2.85 -1.25
CA ILE A 89 11.78 -2.50 -0.67
C ILE A 89 12.72 -3.70 -0.68
N SER A 90 12.22 -4.90 -0.39
CA SER A 90 13.02 -6.15 -0.41
C SER A 90 13.45 -6.56 -1.82
N GLY A 91 12.91 -5.93 -2.87
CA GLY A 91 13.18 -6.30 -4.25
C GLY A 91 12.42 -7.55 -4.73
N THR A 92 11.53 -8.10 -3.90
CA THR A 92 10.66 -9.23 -4.27
C THR A 92 9.76 -8.85 -5.44
N CYS A 93 9.17 -7.66 -5.40
CA CYS A 93 8.40 -7.10 -6.51
C CYS A 93 9.17 -5.98 -7.21
N ARG A 94 9.56 -6.19 -8.46
CA ARG A 94 10.24 -5.18 -9.30
C ARG A 94 9.31 -4.40 -10.22
N GLY A 95 8.00 -4.69 -10.17
CA GLY A 95 7.00 -3.99 -10.99
C GLY A 95 6.76 -4.60 -12.37
N SER A 96 7.36 -5.74 -12.64
CA SER A 96 7.12 -6.54 -13.85
C SER A 96 7.24 -8.03 -13.51
N ALA A 97 6.72 -8.90 -14.36
CA ALA A 97 6.90 -10.33 -14.21
C ALA A 97 8.39 -10.71 -14.19
N GLY A 98 8.76 -11.61 -13.30
CA GLY A 98 10.16 -12.02 -13.13
C GLY A 98 10.28 -13.28 -12.29
N PRO A 99 11.51 -13.80 -12.10
CA PRO A 99 11.76 -15.08 -11.42
C PRO A 99 11.20 -15.11 -9.99
N ASN A 100 11.21 -13.98 -9.29
CA ASN A 100 10.71 -13.89 -7.91
C ASN A 100 9.17 -13.93 -7.80
N CYS A 101 8.47 -13.89 -8.94
CA CYS A 101 6.99 -13.92 -8.93
C CYS A 101 6.45 -15.31 -8.56
N ALA A 102 7.21 -16.37 -8.77
CA ALA A 102 6.78 -17.74 -8.42
C ALA A 102 6.49 -17.89 -6.91
N ASP A 103 7.32 -17.25 -6.09
CA ASP A 103 7.23 -17.29 -4.63
C ASP A 103 6.48 -16.09 -4.02
N CYS A 104 5.92 -15.23 -4.86
CA CYS A 104 5.22 -14.03 -4.42
C CYS A 104 3.83 -14.38 -3.87
N PRO A 105 3.47 -13.95 -2.64
CA PRO A 105 2.16 -14.25 -2.07
C PRO A 105 0.99 -13.62 -2.85
N LEU A 106 1.25 -12.62 -3.69
CA LEU A 106 0.24 -11.93 -4.51
C LEU A 106 0.17 -12.45 -5.94
N VAL A 107 0.88 -13.52 -6.27
CA VAL A 107 1.03 -14.03 -7.64
C VAL A 107 -0.30 -14.36 -8.32
N THR A 108 -1.28 -14.84 -7.56
CA THR A 108 -2.59 -15.26 -8.09
C THR A 108 -3.50 -14.09 -8.49
N VAL A 109 -3.24 -12.91 -7.96
CA VAL A 109 -4.06 -11.69 -8.16
C VAL A 109 -3.27 -10.57 -8.85
N CYS A 110 -2.01 -10.83 -9.21
CA CYS A 110 -1.13 -9.83 -9.80
C CYS A 110 -1.35 -9.70 -11.31
N GLY A 111 -1.76 -8.52 -11.77
CA GLY A 111 -1.99 -8.23 -13.19
C GLY A 111 -0.74 -8.34 -14.07
N ALA A 112 0.46 -8.18 -13.50
CA ALA A 112 1.70 -8.36 -14.27
C ALA A 112 1.89 -9.82 -14.74
N ARG A 113 1.43 -10.79 -13.96
CA ARG A 113 1.47 -12.20 -14.35
C ARG A 113 0.35 -12.56 -15.31
N LEU A 114 -0.85 -12.03 -15.08
CA LEU A 114 -2.01 -12.26 -15.94
C LEU A 114 -1.81 -11.72 -17.37
N ALA A 115 -0.91 -10.74 -17.54
CA ALA A 115 -0.55 -10.19 -18.84
C ALA A 115 0.54 -11.00 -19.57
N CYS A 116 1.18 -11.96 -18.90
CA CYS A 116 2.25 -12.82 -19.48
C CYS A 116 1.73 -14.20 -19.92
N ASP A 117 0.51 -14.53 -19.61
CA ASP A 117 -0.20 -15.72 -20.07
C ASP A 117 -1.05 -15.39 -21.32
#